data_edc75d5fcdc7dff4eaed7f257c4eb1df
#
_entry.id   edc75d5fcdc7dff4eaed7f257c4eb1df
#
_cell.length_a   1.000
_cell.length_b   1.000
_cell.length_c   1.000
_cell.angle_alpha   90.00
_cell.angle_beta   90.00
_cell.angle_gamma   90.00
#
_symmetry.space_group_name_H-M   'P 1'
#
loop_
_entity.id
_entity.type
_entity.pdbx_description
1 polymer ?
#
loop_
_entity_poly.entity_id
_entity_poly.type
_entity_poly.pdbx_seq_one_letter_code
_entity_poly.pdbx_strand_id
1 'polypeptide(L)'
;KAPQPPRNMKIGVDVIDRLRLHLRDYWSPPPGAAGNDSLIVDIIVVIDSESNVLKAEIEDRLRMSLDKYFKASALAAQRAMVDSSPLPIPHNPNGQRREFIFEFDPAFMSR
;
A
#
# COMPACT_ATOMS: atom_id res chain seq x y z
N LYS A 1 -5.31 -11.44 17.76
CA LYS A 1 -4.50 -10.89 16.70
C LYS A 1 -3.05 -10.82 17.12
N ALA A 2 -2.17 -11.35 16.32
CA ALA A 2 -0.75 -11.26 16.61
C ALA A 2 -0.32 -9.79 16.65
N PRO A 3 0.59 -9.41 17.56
CA PRO A 3 1.11 -8.05 17.57
C PRO A 3 1.76 -7.73 16.23
N GLN A 4 1.46 -6.55 15.73
CA GLN A 4 2.12 -6.11 14.51
C GLN A 4 3.53 -5.63 14.85
N PRO A 5 4.49 -5.84 13.95
CA PRO A 5 5.82 -5.30 14.19
C PRO A 5 5.75 -3.77 14.29
N PRO A 6 6.59 -3.17 15.11
CA PRO A 6 6.61 -1.71 15.21
C PRO A 6 6.92 -1.08 13.85
N ARG A 7 6.16 -0.07 13.51
CA ARG A 7 6.43 0.71 12.30
C ARG A 7 7.49 1.73 12.62
N ASN A 8 8.55 1.72 11.85
CA ASN A 8 9.70 2.57 12.10
C ASN A 8 9.75 3.79 11.18
N MET A 9 8.65 4.08 10.48
CA MET A 9 8.61 5.19 9.55
C MET A 9 7.32 5.97 9.68
N LYS A 10 7.45 7.28 9.81
CA LYS A 10 6.34 8.22 9.67
C LYS A 10 6.44 8.82 8.28
N ILE A 11 5.32 8.85 7.57
CA ILE A 11 5.26 9.40 6.22
C ILE A 11 4.59 10.77 6.28
N GLY A 12 5.30 11.79 5.79
CA GLY A 12 4.74 13.13 5.67
C GLY A 12 3.68 13.21 4.57
N VAL A 13 2.82 14.23 4.65
CA VAL A 13 1.73 14.42 3.70
C VAL A 13 2.25 14.51 2.26
N ASP A 14 3.35 15.20 2.06
CA ASP A 14 3.94 15.36 0.72
C ASP A 14 4.35 14.02 0.10
N VAL A 15 4.91 13.14 0.92
CA VAL A 15 5.34 11.83 0.46
C VAL A 15 4.13 10.96 0.16
N ILE A 16 3.08 11.03 1.00
CA ILE A 16 1.85 10.29 0.77
C ILE A 16 1.22 10.72 -0.56
N ASP A 17 1.15 12.00 -0.84
CA ASP A 17 0.60 12.51 -2.09
C ASP A 17 1.38 12.02 -3.30
N ARG A 18 2.70 12.03 -3.22
CA ARG A 18 3.55 11.50 -4.30
C ARG A 18 3.36 10.01 -4.49
N LEU A 19 3.21 9.26 -3.39
CA LEU A 19 2.93 7.84 -3.47
C LEU A 19 1.60 7.55 -4.16
N ARG A 20 0.56 8.30 -3.82
CA ARG A 20 -0.76 8.14 -4.46
C ARG A 20 -0.68 8.36 -5.96
N LEU A 21 -0.01 9.41 -6.39
CA LEU A 21 0.18 9.71 -7.82
C LEU A 21 0.99 8.61 -8.52
N HIS A 22 2.05 8.15 -7.87
CA HIS A 22 2.91 7.11 -8.41
C HIS A 22 2.16 5.78 -8.57
N LEU A 23 1.43 5.38 -7.52
CA LEU A 23 0.74 4.10 -7.48
C LEU A 23 -0.50 4.04 -8.39
N ARG A 24 -1.10 5.19 -8.69
CA ARG A 24 -2.26 5.24 -9.61
C ARG A 24 -1.97 4.61 -10.95
N ASP A 25 -0.74 4.73 -11.45
CA ASP A 25 -0.38 4.20 -12.76
C ASP A 25 -0.24 2.68 -12.76
N TYR A 26 -0.10 2.08 -11.59
CA TYR A 26 0.06 0.63 -11.42
C TYR A 26 -1.18 -0.06 -10.87
N TRP A 27 -2.15 0.71 -10.38
CA TRP A 27 -3.30 0.18 -9.68
C TRP A 27 -4.50 0.04 -10.60
N SER A 28 -5.03 -1.20 -10.65
CA SER A 28 -6.23 -1.52 -11.42
C SER A 28 -7.28 -2.08 -10.48
N PRO A 29 -8.07 -1.20 -9.82
CA PRO A 29 -9.09 -1.67 -8.89
C PRO A 29 -10.22 -2.38 -9.65
N PRO A 30 -10.94 -3.31 -8.98
CA PRO A 30 -12.08 -3.98 -9.60
C PRO A 30 -13.15 -2.98 -10.02
N PRO A 31 -13.97 -3.31 -11.02
CA PRO A 31 -15.10 -2.47 -11.40
C PRO A 31 -16.02 -2.21 -10.19
N GLY A 32 -16.46 -0.97 -10.05
CA GLY A 32 -17.34 -0.58 -8.94
C GLY A 32 -16.63 -0.23 -7.65
N ALA A 33 -15.30 -0.31 -7.61
CA ALA A 33 -14.55 0.05 -6.41
C ALA A 33 -14.53 1.55 -6.13
N ALA A 34 -14.59 2.37 -7.17
CA ALA A 34 -14.55 3.83 -7.01
C ALA A 34 -15.75 4.32 -6.19
N GLY A 35 -15.45 5.14 -5.16
CA GLY A 35 -16.49 5.66 -4.27
C GLY A 35 -17.01 4.65 -3.25
N ASN A 36 -16.45 3.46 -3.18
CA ASN A 36 -16.88 2.45 -2.22
C ASN A 36 -15.88 2.38 -1.06
N ASP A 37 -16.21 3.04 0.04
CA ASP A 37 -15.35 3.09 1.23
C ASP A 37 -15.07 1.71 1.81
N SER A 38 -15.94 0.74 1.58
CA SER A 38 -15.73 -0.61 2.10
C SER A 38 -14.60 -1.35 1.39
N LEU A 39 -14.10 -0.81 0.28
CA LEU A 39 -13.00 -1.42 -0.47
C LEU A 39 -11.65 -0.71 -0.25
N ILE A 40 -11.55 0.10 0.79
CA ILE A 40 -10.26 0.66 1.22
C ILE A 40 -9.37 -0.48 1.71
N VAL A 41 -8.13 -0.52 1.21
CA VAL A 41 -7.19 -1.59 1.53
C VAL A 41 -5.92 -1.01 2.13
N ASP A 42 -5.55 -1.51 3.32
CA ASP A 42 -4.29 -1.17 3.96
C ASP A 42 -3.24 -2.22 3.62
N ILE A 43 -2.10 -1.77 3.12
CA ILE A 43 -0.96 -2.64 2.79
C ILE A 43 0.19 -2.29 3.72
N ILE A 44 0.73 -3.31 4.39
CA ILE A 44 1.94 -3.18 5.19
C ILE A 44 3.13 -3.32 4.24
N VAL A 45 3.95 -2.30 4.16
CA VAL A 45 5.06 -2.23 3.19
C VAL A 45 6.38 -2.18 3.92
N VAL A 46 7.32 -3.01 3.48
CA VAL A 46 8.71 -2.94 3.92
C VAL A 46 9.55 -2.55 2.70
N ILE A 47 10.35 -1.51 2.86
CA ILE A 47 11.27 -1.04 1.83
C ILE A 47 12.70 -1.04 2.33
N ASP A 48 13.65 -1.16 1.41
CA ASP A 48 15.06 -1.02 1.74
C ASP A 48 15.48 0.45 1.77
N SER A 49 16.75 0.70 2.00
CA SER A 49 17.28 2.08 2.08
C SER A 49 17.14 2.85 0.77
N GLU A 50 16.99 2.17 -0.35
CA GLU A 50 16.83 2.77 -1.68
C GLU A 50 15.38 2.78 -2.15
N SER A 51 14.44 2.52 -1.22
CA SER A 51 13.00 2.54 -1.47
C SER A 51 12.49 1.45 -2.40
N ASN A 52 13.25 0.37 -2.53
CA ASN A 52 12.77 -0.83 -3.20
C ASN A 52 11.81 -1.59 -2.28
N VAL A 53 10.70 -2.05 -2.82
CA VAL A 53 9.71 -2.82 -2.05
C VAL A 53 10.23 -4.23 -1.82
N LEU A 54 10.49 -4.55 -0.55
CA LEU A 54 10.92 -5.89 -0.15
C LEU A 54 9.74 -6.77 0.21
N LYS A 55 8.65 -6.16 0.70
CA LYS A 55 7.50 -6.90 1.18
C LYS A 55 6.26 -6.02 1.11
N ALA A 56 5.16 -6.59 0.69
CA ALA A 56 3.85 -5.94 0.68
C ALA A 56 2.82 -6.94 1.15
N GLU A 57 2.23 -6.70 2.32
CA GLU A 57 1.26 -7.60 2.92
C GLU A 57 -0.07 -6.90 3.14
N ILE A 58 -1.14 -7.62 2.89
CA ILE A 58 -2.50 -7.15 3.15
C ILE A 58 -2.74 -7.20 4.65
N GLU A 59 -3.07 -6.04 5.24
CA GLU A 59 -3.24 -5.93 6.70
C GLU A 59 -4.43 -6.74 7.18
N ASP A 60 -5.59 -6.62 6.54
CA ASP A 60 -6.80 -7.32 6.96
C ASP A 60 -6.96 -8.65 6.23
N ARG A 61 -6.20 -9.63 6.67
CA ARG A 61 -6.18 -10.95 6.06
C ARG A 61 -7.46 -11.74 6.32
N LEU A 62 -8.09 -11.50 7.46
CA LEU A 62 -9.35 -12.18 7.78
C LEU A 62 -10.44 -11.74 6.81
N ARG A 63 -10.59 -10.45 6.60
CA ARG A 63 -11.57 -9.94 5.67
C ARG A 63 -11.30 -10.42 4.24
N MET A 64 -10.03 -10.52 3.86
CA MET A 64 -9.64 -11.04 2.55
C MET A 64 -10.16 -12.47 2.34
N SER A 65 -10.19 -13.28 3.41
CA SER A 65 -10.64 -14.66 3.32
C SER A 65 -12.18 -14.80 3.33
N LEU A 66 -12.89 -13.79 3.82
CA LEU A 66 -14.34 -13.83 3.99
C LEU A 66 -15.12 -13.07 2.93
N ASP A 67 -14.48 -12.10 2.28
CA ASP A 67 -15.13 -11.18 1.34
C ASP A 67 -14.38 -11.20 0.02
N LYS A 68 -14.99 -11.82 -1.00
CA LYS A 68 -14.33 -11.96 -2.30
C LYS A 68 -14.10 -10.65 -3.03
N TYR A 69 -14.95 -9.66 -2.80
CA TYR A 69 -14.76 -8.33 -3.41
C TYR A 69 -13.60 -7.61 -2.77
N PHE A 70 -13.52 -7.68 -1.45
CA PHE A 70 -12.37 -7.13 -0.74
C PHE A 70 -11.09 -7.84 -1.15
N LYS A 71 -11.12 -9.17 -1.29
CA LYS A 71 -9.97 -9.93 -1.73
C LYS A 71 -9.45 -9.45 -3.08
N ALA A 72 -10.35 -9.22 -4.04
CA ALA A 72 -9.96 -8.74 -5.37
C ALA A 72 -9.30 -7.36 -5.28
N SER A 73 -9.87 -6.44 -4.49
CA SER A 73 -9.27 -5.11 -4.26
C SER A 73 -7.93 -5.20 -3.56
N ALA A 74 -7.83 -6.07 -2.55
CA ALA A 74 -6.61 -6.23 -1.78
C ALA A 74 -5.46 -6.77 -2.64
N LEU A 75 -5.75 -7.75 -3.48
CA LEU A 75 -4.74 -8.31 -4.38
C LEU A 75 -4.30 -7.30 -5.44
N ALA A 76 -5.22 -6.49 -5.95
CA ALA A 76 -4.89 -5.42 -6.89
C ALA A 76 -3.97 -4.38 -6.25
N ALA A 77 -4.27 -4.00 -5.00
CA ALA A 77 -3.44 -3.06 -4.25
C ALA A 77 -2.05 -3.62 -3.97
N GLN A 78 -1.98 -4.89 -3.55
CA GLN A 78 -0.71 -5.54 -3.29
C GLN A 78 0.16 -5.59 -4.54
N ARG A 79 -0.44 -5.96 -5.67
CA ARG A 79 0.28 -6.01 -6.95
C ARG A 79 0.79 -4.64 -7.35
N ALA A 80 -0.04 -3.61 -7.21
CA ALA A 80 0.37 -2.24 -7.54
C ALA A 80 1.58 -1.81 -6.71
N MET A 81 1.59 -2.15 -5.43
CA MET A 81 2.71 -1.81 -4.55
C MET A 81 4.01 -2.48 -5.01
N VAL A 82 3.95 -3.76 -5.35
CA VAL A 82 5.12 -4.50 -5.81
C VAL A 82 5.59 -4.00 -7.18
N ASP A 83 4.66 -3.82 -8.12
CA ASP A 83 5.00 -3.45 -9.50
C ASP A 83 5.54 -2.03 -9.60
N SER A 84 5.20 -1.16 -8.66
CA SER A 84 5.62 0.26 -8.66
C SER A 84 7.01 0.49 -8.07
N SER A 85 7.64 -0.55 -7.55
CA SER A 85 8.98 -0.43 -6.95
C SER A 85 10.02 0.04 -7.99
N PRO A 86 10.96 0.94 -7.63
CA PRO A 86 11.12 1.59 -6.34
C PRO A 86 10.10 2.73 -6.13
N LEU A 87 9.79 2.99 -4.85
CA LEU A 87 8.83 4.02 -4.49
C LEU A 87 9.48 5.41 -4.49
N PRO A 88 8.70 6.48 -4.72
CA PRO A 88 9.23 7.86 -4.69
C PRO A 88 9.38 8.37 -3.26
N ILE A 89 10.14 7.64 -2.46
CA ILE A 89 10.44 7.97 -1.07
C ILE A 89 11.94 8.25 -0.98
N PRO A 90 12.36 9.31 -0.30
CA PRO A 90 13.79 9.61 -0.16
C PRO A 90 14.57 8.42 0.40
N HIS A 91 15.78 8.21 -0.12
CA HIS A 91 16.63 7.14 0.34
C HIS A 91 17.01 7.35 1.80
N ASN A 92 17.16 6.25 2.52
CA ASN A 92 17.55 6.29 3.92
C ASN A 92 19.08 6.20 4.03
N PRO A 93 19.76 7.30 4.43
CA PRO A 93 21.21 7.29 4.50
C PRO A 93 21.78 6.31 5.51
N ASN A 94 20.97 5.86 6.47
CA ASN A 94 21.40 4.89 7.49
C ASN A 94 21.43 3.46 6.97
N GLY A 95 20.95 3.21 5.76
CA GLY A 95 20.91 1.87 5.17
C GLY A 95 19.88 0.94 5.75
N GLN A 96 19.08 1.39 6.72
CA GLN A 96 18.11 0.55 7.39
C GLN A 96 16.83 0.39 6.60
N ARG A 97 16.19 -0.76 6.78
CA ARG A 97 14.85 -1.00 6.26
C ARG A 97 13.84 -0.12 6.98
N ARG A 98 12.78 0.22 6.27
CA ARG A 98 11.68 1.03 6.80
C ARG A 98 10.37 0.31 6.54
N GLU A 99 9.45 0.42 7.50
CA GLU A 99 8.14 -0.19 7.39
C GLU A 99 7.06 0.86 7.62
N PHE A 100 6.01 0.79 6.81
CA PHE A 100 4.86 1.68 6.94
C PHE A 100 3.60 1.00 6.43
N ILE A 101 2.44 1.59 6.76
CA ILE A 101 1.17 1.18 6.15
C ILE A 101 0.76 2.23 5.14
N PHE A 102 0.39 1.78 3.94
CA PHE A 102 -0.18 2.64 2.91
C PHE A 102 -1.63 2.25 2.67
N GLU A 103 -2.52 3.26 2.69
CA GLU A 103 -3.94 3.07 2.47
C GLU A 103 -4.27 3.29 1.00
N PHE A 104 -4.77 2.23 0.34
CA PHE A 104 -5.32 2.32 -1.00
C PHE A 104 -6.79 2.68 -0.88
N ASP A 105 -7.11 3.94 -1.14
CA ASP A 105 -8.48 4.46 -1.06
C ASP A 105 -8.95 4.81 -2.47
N PRO A 106 -9.98 4.13 -2.99
CA PRO A 106 -10.48 4.41 -4.33
C PRO A 106 -10.89 5.87 -4.54
N ALA A 107 -11.36 6.54 -3.49
CA ALA A 107 -11.78 7.94 -3.58
C ALA A 107 -10.61 8.88 -3.91
N PHE A 108 -9.40 8.56 -3.46
CA PHE A 108 -8.23 9.41 -3.66
C PHE A 108 -7.30 8.93 -4.77
N MET A 109 -7.43 7.68 -5.18
CA MET A 109 -6.49 7.06 -6.11
C MET A 109 -7.07 6.73 -7.47
N SER A 110 -8.37 6.83 -7.64
CA SER A 110 -9.00 6.61 -8.95
C SER A 110 -8.68 7.74 -9.90
N ARG A 111 -8.53 7.41 -11.16
CA ARG A 111 -8.35 8.38 -12.23
C ARG A 111 -9.69 8.96 -12.68
#